data_4055524aa163335cc6890435da10232e
#
_entry.id   4055524aa163335cc6890435da10232e
#
_cell.length_a   1.000
_cell.length_b   1.000
_cell.length_c   1.000
_cell.angle_alpha   90.00
_cell.angle_beta   90.00
_cell.angle_gamma   90.00
#
_symmetry.space_group_name_H-M   'P 1'
#
loop_
_entity.id
_entity.type
_entity.pdbx_description
1 polymer ?
#
loop_
_entity_poly.entity_id
_entity_poly.type
_entity_poly.pdbx_seq_one_letter_code
_entity_poly.pdbx_strand_id
1 'polypeptide(L)'
;MSLLSIFGCGRAKTPEYPADRLSARDGTEFTITFFKHASLAISVGGKYIYVDPVSANADYGALPKADVVLITHSHYDHLDVAAVEKLLAADTEILCDRTSAEAFEMNCYTMRPGSVATPRDYVKVEAVAAYNTTPGHLQFHPREREDCGYVLTIGGTRIYIAGDTEPTPELKAL
;
A
#
# COMPACT_ATOMS: atom_id res chain seq x y z
N MET A 1 46.90 16.27 -28.43
CA MET A 1 46.46 16.25 -27.02
C MET A 1 44.94 16.36 -27.03
N SER A 2 44.26 15.25 -26.86
CA SER A 2 42.78 15.18 -26.88
C SER A 2 42.30 15.10 -25.44
N LEU A 3 41.53 16.12 -24.98
CA LEU A 3 40.84 16.09 -23.70
C LEU A 3 39.57 15.24 -23.84
N LEU A 4 39.56 14.04 -23.31
CA LEU A 4 38.33 13.30 -23.06
C LEU A 4 37.62 13.94 -21.85
N SER A 5 36.51 14.62 -22.12
CA SER A 5 35.57 15.07 -21.09
C SER A 5 34.78 13.86 -20.58
N ILE A 6 35.08 13.42 -19.37
CA ILE A 6 34.31 12.38 -18.67
C ILE A 6 33.05 13.07 -18.11
N PHE A 7 31.93 12.97 -18.82
CA PHE A 7 30.62 13.30 -18.25
C PHE A 7 30.29 12.24 -17.20
N GLY A 8 30.50 12.57 -15.92
CA GLY A 8 30.01 11.80 -14.83
C GLY A 8 28.49 11.78 -14.87
N CYS A 9 27.89 10.64 -15.18
CA CYS A 9 26.45 10.41 -15.03
C CYS A 9 26.12 10.44 -13.54
N GLY A 10 25.72 11.61 -13.05
CA GLY A 10 25.25 11.76 -11.69
C GLY A 10 24.00 10.88 -11.53
N ARG A 11 24.12 9.78 -10.76
CA ARG A 11 22.96 9.01 -10.32
C ARG A 11 22.03 9.98 -9.60
N ALA A 12 20.82 10.16 -10.13
CA ALA A 12 19.78 10.91 -9.42
C ALA A 12 19.65 10.30 -8.03
N LYS A 13 19.77 11.13 -6.99
CA LYS A 13 19.55 10.66 -5.61
C LYS A 13 18.11 10.20 -5.50
N THR A 14 17.91 8.96 -5.08
CA THR A 14 16.57 8.47 -4.68
C THR A 14 16.00 9.45 -3.63
N PRO A 15 14.76 9.90 -3.79
CA PRO A 15 14.15 10.76 -2.79
C PRO A 15 14.19 10.09 -1.42
N GLU A 16 14.59 10.84 -0.39
CA GLU A 16 14.63 10.33 0.98
C GLU A 16 13.29 10.67 1.65
N TYR A 17 12.56 9.64 2.06
CA TYR A 17 11.29 9.76 2.76
C TYR A 17 11.46 9.35 4.23
N PRO A 18 10.66 9.91 5.17
CA PRO A 18 10.63 9.44 6.55
C PRO A 18 10.35 7.95 6.63
N ALA A 19 11.08 7.24 7.49
CA ALA A 19 10.92 5.80 7.62
C ALA A 19 11.26 5.29 9.02
N ASP A 20 10.50 4.30 9.48
CA ASP A 20 10.73 3.57 10.72
C ASP A 20 11.25 2.16 10.42
N ARG A 21 12.34 1.78 11.09
CA ARG A 21 12.88 0.41 11.06
C ARG A 21 12.39 -0.34 12.28
N LEU A 22 11.83 -1.50 12.06
CA LEU A 22 11.16 -2.32 13.07
C LEU A 22 11.61 -3.77 12.97
N SER A 23 11.53 -4.49 14.09
CA SER A 23 11.78 -5.92 14.16
C SER A 23 10.48 -6.64 14.50
N ALA A 24 10.12 -7.62 13.70
CA ALA A 24 8.97 -8.48 13.94
C ALA A 24 9.21 -9.45 15.11
N ARG A 25 8.17 -10.15 15.56
CA ARG A 25 8.24 -11.06 16.72
C ARG A 25 9.21 -12.23 16.52
N ASP A 26 9.40 -12.66 15.29
CA ASP A 26 10.34 -13.73 14.93
C ASP A 26 11.76 -13.22 14.62
N GLY A 27 11.99 -11.90 14.75
CA GLY A 27 13.27 -11.25 14.45
C GLY A 27 13.39 -10.76 13.00
N THR A 28 12.38 -10.94 12.15
CA THR A 28 12.38 -10.40 10.78
C THR A 28 12.42 -8.87 10.82
N GLU A 29 13.44 -8.27 10.19
CA GLU A 29 13.54 -6.81 10.07
C GLU A 29 12.68 -6.31 8.90
N PHE A 30 11.94 -5.23 9.13
CA PHE A 30 11.19 -4.54 8.11
C PHE A 30 11.21 -3.03 8.30
N THR A 31 10.94 -2.28 7.23
CA THR A 31 10.91 -0.81 7.26
C THR A 31 9.57 -0.32 6.75
N ILE A 32 8.95 0.62 7.43
CA ILE A 32 7.79 1.36 6.95
C ILE A 32 8.27 2.73 6.50
N THR A 33 8.07 3.05 5.22
CA THR A 33 8.39 4.35 4.62
C THR A 33 7.10 5.12 4.41
N PHE A 34 7.02 6.34 4.93
CA PHE A 34 5.85 7.21 4.82
C PHE A 34 6.07 8.23 3.72
N PHE A 35 5.19 8.26 2.72
CA PHE A 35 5.28 9.24 1.64
C PHE A 35 4.51 10.50 2.00
N LYS A 36 3.19 10.42 1.96
CA LYS A 36 2.29 11.51 2.33
C LYS A 36 0.87 10.94 2.40
N HIS A 37 -0.02 11.55 3.21
CA HIS A 37 -1.39 11.11 3.41
C HIS A 37 -1.42 9.62 3.80
N ALA A 38 -2.18 8.78 3.13
CA ALA A 38 -2.26 7.34 3.36
C ALA A 38 -1.21 6.51 2.59
N SER A 39 -0.43 7.15 1.70
CA SER A 39 0.56 6.44 0.89
C SER A 39 1.78 6.03 1.71
N LEU A 40 2.09 4.74 1.73
CA LEU A 40 3.27 4.20 2.40
C LEU A 40 3.84 2.98 1.65
N ALA A 41 5.06 2.59 2.01
CA ALA A 41 5.65 1.32 1.61
C ALA A 41 6.16 0.54 2.81
N ILE A 42 6.04 -0.78 2.76
CA ILE A 42 6.66 -1.70 3.72
C ILE A 42 7.68 -2.51 2.96
N SER A 43 8.94 -2.47 3.38
CA SER A 43 10.00 -3.29 2.81
C SER A 43 10.47 -4.34 3.81
N VAL A 44 10.59 -5.59 3.35
CA VAL A 44 11.05 -6.74 4.13
C VAL A 44 11.91 -7.64 3.24
N GLY A 45 13.17 -7.88 3.63
CA GLY A 45 14.08 -8.74 2.88
C GLY A 45 14.30 -8.32 1.42
N GLY A 46 14.23 -7.02 1.10
CA GLY A 46 14.36 -6.50 -0.26
C GLY A 46 13.09 -6.62 -1.11
N LYS A 47 11.97 -7.02 -0.51
CA LYS A 47 10.62 -7.08 -1.09
C LYS A 47 9.82 -5.86 -0.68
N TYR A 48 8.86 -5.42 -1.52
CA TYR A 48 8.14 -4.17 -1.33
C TYR A 48 6.63 -4.35 -1.43
N ILE A 49 5.93 -3.86 -0.40
CA ILE A 49 4.47 -3.74 -0.36
C ILE A 49 4.16 -2.25 -0.38
N TYR A 50 3.39 -1.77 -1.33
CA TYR A 50 2.92 -0.37 -1.39
C TYR A 50 1.44 -0.31 -1.02
N VAL A 51 1.07 0.72 -0.28
CA VAL A 51 -0.31 1.00 0.12
C VAL A 51 -0.72 2.35 -0.44
N ASP A 52 -1.88 2.40 -1.07
CA ASP A 52 -2.52 3.60 -1.62
C ASP A 52 -1.54 4.53 -2.36
N PRO A 53 -0.80 4.04 -3.39
CA PRO A 53 0.16 4.85 -4.10
C PRO A 53 -0.54 5.91 -4.96
N VAL A 54 -0.24 7.19 -4.69
CA VAL A 54 -0.78 8.36 -5.40
C VAL A 54 0.36 9.23 -5.90
N SER A 55 0.38 9.57 -7.18
CA SER A 55 1.48 10.30 -7.87
C SER A 55 1.80 11.66 -7.23
N ALA A 56 0.84 12.31 -6.57
CA ALA A 56 1.06 13.53 -5.83
C ALA A 56 1.87 13.35 -4.53
N ASN A 57 2.02 12.10 -4.05
CA ASN A 57 2.64 11.78 -2.77
C ASN A 57 4.11 11.34 -2.91
N ALA A 58 4.49 10.72 -4.06
CA ALA A 58 5.85 10.27 -4.33
C ALA A 58 6.14 10.11 -5.82
N ASP A 59 7.42 10.11 -6.18
CA ASP A 59 7.86 9.69 -7.53
C ASP A 59 8.05 8.17 -7.56
N TYR A 60 6.98 7.45 -7.80
CA TYR A 60 6.98 5.97 -7.85
C TYR A 60 7.83 5.39 -8.99
N GLY A 61 8.14 6.20 -10.02
CA GLY A 61 9.06 5.77 -11.07
C GLY A 61 10.52 5.67 -10.63
N ALA A 62 10.89 6.36 -9.55
CA ALA A 62 12.24 6.32 -8.94
C ALA A 62 12.34 5.30 -7.79
N LEU A 63 11.25 4.63 -7.41
CA LEU A 63 11.20 3.66 -6.33
C LEU A 63 11.34 2.21 -6.84
N PRO A 64 11.70 1.26 -5.97
CA PRO A 64 11.70 -0.17 -6.30
C PRO A 64 10.33 -0.65 -6.76
N LYS A 65 10.30 -1.68 -7.62
CA LYS A 65 9.06 -2.32 -8.05
C LYS A 65 8.37 -3.01 -6.89
N ALA A 66 7.04 -3.11 -6.97
CA ALA A 66 6.23 -3.75 -5.97
C ALA A 66 6.21 -5.27 -6.12
N ASP A 67 6.27 -6.00 -5.02
CA ASP A 67 5.82 -7.39 -4.94
C ASP A 67 4.30 -7.44 -4.73
N VAL A 68 3.78 -6.48 -3.93
CA VAL A 68 2.35 -6.35 -3.62
C VAL A 68 1.94 -4.87 -3.62
N VAL A 69 0.77 -4.58 -4.18
CA VAL A 69 0.10 -3.29 -4.04
C VAL A 69 -1.23 -3.52 -3.32
N LEU A 70 -1.49 -2.73 -2.29
CA LEU A 70 -2.76 -2.71 -1.55
C LEU A 70 -3.47 -1.39 -1.80
N ILE A 71 -4.75 -1.45 -2.19
CA ILE A 71 -5.62 -0.28 -2.31
C ILE A 71 -6.76 -0.42 -1.32
N THR A 72 -6.92 0.56 -0.44
CA THR A 72 -7.94 0.53 0.60
C THR A 72 -9.32 0.84 0.05
N HIS A 73 -9.42 1.83 -0.83
CA HIS A 73 -10.68 2.22 -1.49
C HIS A 73 -10.43 3.14 -2.69
N SER A 74 -11.50 3.42 -3.47
CA SER A 74 -11.41 4.06 -4.79
C SER A 74 -11.46 5.60 -4.77
N HIS A 75 -11.28 6.28 -3.65
CA HIS A 75 -11.17 7.74 -3.66
C HIS A 75 -9.84 8.18 -4.30
N TYR A 76 -9.84 9.36 -4.94
CA TYR A 76 -8.75 9.88 -5.76
C TYR A 76 -7.44 10.12 -5.00
N ASP A 77 -7.50 10.25 -3.69
CA ASP A 77 -6.38 10.44 -2.77
C ASP A 77 -5.83 9.12 -2.20
N HIS A 78 -6.42 7.98 -2.60
CA HIS A 78 -6.00 6.60 -2.28
C HIS A 78 -5.74 5.76 -3.52
N LEU A 79 -6.48 5.99 -4.62
CA LEU A 79 -6.34 5.23 -5.86
C LEU A 79 -5.87 6.13 -7.01
N ASP A 80 -4.65 5.87 -7.48
CA ASP A 80 -4.07 6.46 -8.70
C ASP A 80 -3.45 5.33 -9.54
N VAL A 81 -4.18 4.91 -10.58
CA VAL A 81 -3.75 3.82 -11.47
C VAL A 81 -2.39 4.10 -12.11
N ALA A 82 -2.12 5.37 -12.49
CA ALA A 82 -0.83 5.74 -13.08
C ALA A 82 0.35 5.62 -12.10
N ALA A 83 0.11 5.80 -10.79
CA ALA A 83 1.09 5.53 -9.75
C ALA A 83 1.33 4.03 -9.58
N VAL A 84 0.25 3.22 -9.57
CA VAL A 84 0.33 1.76 -9.51
C VAL A 84 1.13 1.21 -10.69
N GLU A 85 0.82 1.62 -11.92
CA GLU A 85 1.51 1.16 -13.14
C GLU A 85 3.03 1.36 -13.08
N LYS A 86 3.51 2.45 -12.47
CA LYS A 86 4.94 2.70 -12.28
C LYS A 86 5.61 1.70 -11.35
N LEU A 87 4.84 1.06 -10.47
CA LEU A 87 5.34 0.08 -9.49
C LEU A 87 5.32 -1.36 -10.01
N LEU A 88 4.58 -1.64 -11.09
CA LEU A 88 4.38 -3.02 -11.55
C LEU A 88 5.67 -3.66 -12.05
N ALA A 89 5.87 -4.90 -11.64
CA ALA A 89 6.74 -5.91 -12.24
C ALA A 89 5.85 -7.03 -12.83
N ALA A 90 6.45 -8.01 -13.47
CA ALA A 90 5.71 -9.10 -14.12
C ALA A 90 4.91 -9.97 -13.13
N ASP A 91 5.35 -10.03 -11.90
CA ASP A 91 4.78 -10.85 -10.82
C ASP A 91 4.14 -10.02 -9.68
N THR A 92 3.96 -8.71 -9.85
CA THR A 92 3.28 -7.88 -8.86
C THR A 92 1.83 -8.33 -8.68
N GLU A 93 1.40 -8.51 -7.44
CA GLU A 93 0.01 -8.76 -7.09
C GLU A 93 -0.66 -7.49 -6.57
N ILE A 94 -1.85 -7.19 -7.09
CA ILE A 94 -2.69 -6.07 -6.64
C ILE A 94 -3.86 -6.64 -5.84
N LEU A 95 -4.01 -6.21 -4.60
CA LEU A 95 -5.15 -6.48 -3.74
C LEU A 95 -5.89 -5.18 -3.50
N CYS A 96 -7.19 -5.14 -3.77
CA CYS A 96 -7.98 -3.92 -3.65
C CYS A 96 -9.41 -4.22 -3.24
N ASP A 97 -10.13 -3.22 -2.73
CA ASP A 97 -11.57 -3.32 -2.51
C ASP A 97 -12.33 -3.50 -3.83
N ARG A 98 -13.62 -3.83 -3.73
CA ARG A 98 -14.47 -4.11 -4.90
C ARG A 98 -14.56 -2.91 -5.86
N THR A 99 -14.71 -1.70 -5.32
CA THR A 99 -14.91 -0.49 -6.16
C THR A 99 -13.61 -0.06 -6.84
N SER A 100 -12.46 -0.25 -6.20
CA SER A 100 -11.14 0.00 -6.81
C SER A 100 -10.82 -1.00 -7.92
N ALA A 101 -11.29 -2.24 -7.81
CA ALA A 101 -11.08 -3.26 -8.83
C ALA A 101 -11.63 -2.85 -10.22
N GLU A 102 -12.70 -2.05 -10.25
CA GLU A 102 -13.32 -1.57 -11.49
C GLU A 102 -12.43 -0.57 -12.26
N ALA A 103 -11.43 0.04 -11.60
CA ALA A 103 -10.50 0.97 -12.22
C ALA A 103 -9.32 0.30 -12.94
N PHE A 104 -9.09 -0.99 -12.71
CA PHE A 104 -7.97 -1.72 -13.30
C PHE A 104 -8.41 -2.54 -14.51
N GLU A 105 -7.71 -2.38 -15.64
CA GLU A 105 -7.87 -3.24 -16.83
C GLU A 105 -7.19 -4.61 -16.65
N MET A 106 -6.30 -4.72 -15.66
CA MET A 106 -5.55 -5.94 -15.33
C MET A 106 -6.19 -6.69 -14.18
N ASN A 107 -5.85 -7.96 -14.03
CA ASN A 107 -6.33 -8.76 -12.92
C ASN A 107 -5.82 -8.21 -11.58
N CYS A 108 -6.76 -7.90 -10.68
CA CYS A 108 -6.49 -7.64 -9.28
C CYS A 108 -7.28 -8.62 -8.40
N TYR A 109 -6.76 -8.91 -7.22
CA TYR A 109 -7.46 -9.74 -6.25
C TYR A 109 -8.42 -8.85 -5.44
N THR A 110 -9.73 -9.05 -5.68
CA THR A 110 -10.75 -8.28 -4.98
C THR A 110 -10.91 -8.76 -3.54
N MET A 111 -10.63 -7.88 -2.60
CA MET A 111 -10.82 -8.08 -1.17
C MET A 111 -12.17 -7.52 -0.72
N ARG A 112 -12.76 -8.16 0.28
CA ARG A 112 -13.94 -7.67 1.02
C ARG A 112 -13.69 -7.80 2.50
N PRO A 113 -14.36 -7.04 3.37
CA PRO A 113 -14.27 -7.24 4.82
C PRO A 113 -14.40 -8.71 5.20
N GLY A 114 -13.40 -9.22 5.95
CA GLY A 114 -13.27 -10.64 6.32
C GLY A 114 -12.48 -11.51 5.33
N SER A 115 -12.12 -11.00 4.15
CA SER A 115 -11.22 -11.71 3.23
C SER A 115 -9.83 -11.88 3.82
N VAL A 116 -9.19 -13.01 3.51
CA VAL A 116 -7.80 -13.30 3.87
C VAL A 116 -7.04 -13.76 2.63
N ALA A 117 -5.87 -13.19 2.41
CA ALA A 117 -4.98 -13.55 1.32
C ALA A 117 -3.53 -13.71 1.82
N THR A 118 -2.76 -14.53 1.12
CA THR A 118 -1.31 -14.67 1.33
C THR A 118 -0.63 -14.44 -0.03
N PRO A 119 -0.53 -13.17 -0.47
CA PRO A 119 -0.01 -12.84 -1.79
C PRO A 119 1.47 -13.25 -1.93
N ARG A 120 2.19 -13.28 -0.82
CA ARG A 120 3.59 -13.74 -0.74
C ARG A 120 3.78 -14.51 0.57
N ASP A 121 4.76 -15.40 0.60
CA ASP A 121 5.10 -16.26 1.75
C ASP A 121 5.50 -15.49 3.02
N TYR A 122 5.97 -14.24 2.87
CA TYR A 122 6.40 -13.37 3.97
C TYR A 122 5.28 -12.47 4.52
N VAL A 123 4.10 -12.41 3.89
CA VAL A 123 2.99 -11.55 4.33
C VAL A 123 1.63 -12.22 4.17
N LYS A 124 0.84 -12.19 5.24
CA LYS A 124 -0.60 -12.47 5.23
C LYS A 124 -1.34 -11.14 5.31
N VAL A 125 -2.41 -10.98 4.53
CA VAL A 125 -3.27 -9.79 4.46
C VAL A 125 -4.70 -10.17 4.84
N GLU A 126 -5.26 -9.48 5.83
CA GLU A 126 -6.65 -9.66 6.29
C GLU A 126 -7.40 -8.35 6.07
N ALA A 127 -8.49 -8.36 5.32
CA ALA A 127 -9.31 -7.18 5.08
C ALA A 127 -10.28 -6.93 6.24
N VAL A 128 -10.33 -5.70 6.72
CA VAL A 128 -11.19 -5.22 7.80
C VAL A 128 -12.13 -4.16 7.25
N ALA A 129 -13.39 -4.16 7.67
CA ALA A 129 -14.35 -3.16 7.23
C ALA A 129 -13.91 -1.74 7.62
N ALA A 130 -13.88 -0.84 6.64
CA ALA A 130 -13.57 0.57 6.80
C ALA A 130 -14.81 1.39 6.38
N TYR A 131 -15.42 2.11 7.33
CA TYR A 131 -16.60 2.92 7.07
C TYR A 131 -16.81 3.98 8.16
N ASN A 132 -17.64 4.99 7.82
CA ASN A 132 -18.02 6.03 8.77
C ASN A 132 -19.27 5.64 9.58
N THR A 133 -19.31 6.09 10.83
CA THR A 133 -20.41 5.84 11.79
C THR A 133 -21.08 7.12 12.26
N THR A 134 -20.46 8.29 12.04
CA THR A 134 -20.97 9.60 12.48
C THR A 134 -22.06 10.10 11.54
N PRO A 135 -23.26 10.47 12.05
CA PRO A 135 -24.29 11.10 11.24
C PRO A 135 -23.75 12.37 10.52
N GLY A 136 -24.01 12.47 9.20
CA GLY A 136 -23.49 13.53 8.33
C GLY A 136 -22.16 13.17 7.64
N HIS A 137 -21.50 12.09 8.02
CA HIS A 137 -20.29 11.60 7.35
C HIS A 137 -20.51 10.27 6.61
N LEU A 138 -21.66 9.61 6.81
CA LEU A 138 -21.96 8.28 6.28
C LEU A 138 -21.83 8.20 4.76
N GLN A 139 -22.13 9.30 4.04
CA GLN A 139 -22.10 9.34 2.59
C GLN A 139 -20.68 9.26 2.00
N PHE A 140 -19.64 9.56 2.76
CA PHE A 140 -18.26 9.50 2.28
C PHE A 140 -17.74 8.07 2.23
N HIS A 141 -18.02 7.29 3.29
CA HIS A 141 -17.63 5.89 3.41
C HIS A 141 -18.80 5.09 3.98
N PRO A 142 -19.86 4.83 3.18
CA PRO A 142 -20.97 4.01 3.63
C PRO A 142 -20.54 2.55 3.75
N ARG A 143 -21.06 1.84 4.76
CA ARG A 143 -20.71 0.44 5.03
C ARG A 143 -20.94 -0.49 3.84
N GLU A 144 -21.98 -0.22 3.05
CA GLU A 144 -22.40 -1.00 1.88
C GLU A 144 -21.41 -0.92 0.72
N ARG A 145 -20.50 0.05 0.75
CA ARG A 145 -19.42 0.19 -0.23
C ARG A 145 -18.35 -0.87 -0.07
N GLU A 146 -18.23 -1.44 1.16
CA GLU A 146 -17.28 -2.49 1.51
C GLU A 146 -15.81 -2.06 1.35
N ASP A 147 -15.50 -0.78 1.63
CA ASP A 147 -14.13 -0.28 1.69
C ASP A 147 -13.34 -1.07 2.74
N CYS A 148 -12.03 -1.23 2.53
CA CYS A 148 -11.19 -2.09 3.33
C CYS A 148 -10.04 -1.31 4.00
N GLY A 149 -9.88 -1.50 5.31
CA GLY A 149 -8.57 -1.45 5.94
C GLY A 149 -7.90 -2.83 5.85
N TYR A 150 -6.62 -2.92 6.16
CA TYR A 150 -5.90 -4.18 6.09
C TYR A 150 -5.09 -4.44 7.35
N VAL A 151 -5.08 -5.69 7.82
CA VAL A 151 -4.09 -6.18 8.78
C VAL A 151 -3.08 -7.02 8.04
N LEU A 152 -1.83 -6.55 8.02
CA LEU A 152 -0.70 -7.29 7.49
C LEU A 152 0.00 -8.03 8.63
N THR A 153 0.25 -9.32 8.46
CA THR A 153 1.07 -10.10 9.39
C THR A 153 2.40 -10.44 8.74
N ILE A 154 3.50 -9.93 9.33
CA ILE A 154 4.88 -10.15 8.90
C ILE A 154 5.66 -10.66 10.11
N GLY A 155 6.28 -11.83 10.03
CA GLY A 155 7.07 -12.41 11.12
C GLY A 155 6.31 -12.49 12.46
N GLY A 156 4.99 -12.75 12.41
CA GLY A 156 4.11 -12.78 13.58
C GLY A 156 3.74 -11.41 14.17
N THR A 157 4.22 -10.31 13.60
CA THR A 157 3.82 -8.94 13.95
C THR A 157 2.66 -8.48 13.07
N ARG A 158 1.64 -7.90 13.69
CA ARG A 158 0.45 -7.37 12.99
C ARG A 158 0.58 -5.86 12.82
N ILE A 159 0.36 -5.39 11.60
CA ILE A 159 0.38 -3.98 11.20
C ILE A 159 -1.00 -3.66 10.66
N TYR A 160 -1.70 -2.70 11.25
CA TYR A 160 -3.01 -2.26 10.77
C TYR A 160 -2.87 -1.02 9.90
N ILE A 161 -3.42 -1.10 8.70
CA ILE A 161 -3.59 -0.01 7.74
C ILE A 161 -5.07 0.36 7.76
N ALA A 162 -5.38 1.56 8.22
CA ALA A 162 -6.76 1.94 8.48
C ALA A 162 -7.58 2.16 7.19
N GLY A 163 -6.97 2.78 6.16
CA GLY A 163 -7.76 3.45 5.14
C GLY A 163 -8.56 4.59 5.77
N ASP A 164 -9.67 4.96 5.14
CA ASP A 164 -10.57 5.97 5.67
C ASP A 164 -11.70 5.31 6.46
N THR A 165 -11.64 5.42 7.77
CA THR A 165 -12.61 4.80 8.68
C THR A 165 -12.76 5.57 9.98
N GLU A 166 -13.91 5.46 10.58
CA GLU A 166 -14.12 5.83 11.98
C GLU A 166 -14.01 4.57 12.87
N PRO A 167 -13.97 4.71 14.22
CA PRO A 167 -13.92 3.56 15.14
C PRO A 167 -15.15 2.67 14.98
N THR A 168 -15.02 1.59 14.22
CA THR A 168 -16.07 0.59 13.99
C THR A 168 -16.04 -0.53 15.04
N PRO A 169 -17.12 -1.31 15.22
CA PRO A 169 -17.07 -2.53 16.05
C PRO A 169 -16.01 -3.53 15.59
N GLU A 170 -15.83 -3.69 14.27
CA GLU A 170 -14.85 -4.57 13.67
C GLU A 170 -13.41 -4.14 14.02
N LEU A 171 -13.13 -2.84 13.96
CA LEU A 171 -11.83 -2.28 14.36
C LEU A 171 -11.54 -2.49 15.85
N LYS A 172 -12.56 -2.35 16.71
CA LYS A 172 -12.41 -2.56 18.16
C LYS A 172 -12.17 -4.02 18.53
N ALA A 173 -12.44 -4.96 17.61
CA ALA A 173 -12.26 -6.40 17.81
C ALA A 173 -10.88 -6.92 17.35
N LEU A 174 -10.02 -6.05 16.74
CA LEU A 174 -8.66 -6.39 16.30
C LEU A 174 -7.69 -6.55 17.50
#